data_86cc3a72c581916be4a1b51412678ce1
#
_entry.id   86cc3a72c581916be4a1b51412678ce1
#
_cell.length_a   1.000
_cell.length_b   1.000
_cell.length_c   1.000
_cell.angle_alpha   90.00
_cell.angle_beta   90.00
_cell.angle_gamma   90.00
#
_symmetry.space_group_name_H-M   'P 1'
#
loop_
_entity.id
_entity.type
_entity.pdbx_description
1 polymer ?
#
loop_
_entity_poly.entity_id
_entity_poly.type
_entity_poly.pdbx_seq_one_letter_code
_entity_poly.pdbx_strand_id
1 'polypeptide(L)'
;AHNCALIGKLLEKSGTPYSHATGKFYDKAVAVKGPRARLEFLIRGLKWAVKKFEQALPQLDPEARDVFIKMRDSHLRTIAACERLVQALPA
;
A
#
# COMPACT_ATOMS: atom_id res chain seq x y z
N ALA A 1 1.62 -5.60 -8.97
CA ALA A 1 2.86 -6.32 -9.26
C ALA A 1 3.96 -5.38 -9.73
N HIS A 2 3.69 -4.56 -10.74
CA HIS A 2 4.70 -3.63 -11.28
C HIS A 2 5.18 -2.62 -10.23
N ASN A 3 4.25 -2.05 -9.48
CA ASN A 3 4.57 -1.07 -8.44
C ASN A 3 5.39 -1.68 -7.30
N CYS A 4 5.08 -2.90 -6.91
CA CYS A 4 5.84 -3.60 -5.86
C CYS A 4 7.27 -3.86 -6.30
N ALA A 5 7.49 -4.21 -7.58
CA ALA A 5 8.82 -4.42 -8.11
C ALA A 5 9.65 -3.13 -8.11
N LEU A 6 9.03 -1.99 -8.44
CA LEU A 6 9.71 -0.69 -8.38
C LEU A 6 10.13 -0.32 -6.97
N ILE A 7 9.24 -0.50 -6.01
CA ILE A 7 9.55 -0.23 -4.59
C ILE A 7 10.68 -1.14 -4.12
N GLY A 8 10.62 -2.43 -4.47
CA GLY A 8 11.66 -3.38 -4.10
C GLY A 8 13.03 -2.97 -4.60
N LYS A 9 13.11 -2.57 -5.89
CA LYS A 9 14.36 -2.09 -6.48
C LYS A 9 14.90 -0.86 -5.78
N LEU A 10 14.04 0.09 -5.44
CA LEU A 10 14.44 1.32 -4.75
C LEU A 10 14.94 1.02 -3.35
N LEU A 11 14.29 0.11 -2.63
CA LEU A 11 14.72 -0.29 -1.29
C LEU A 11 16.06 -1.01 -1.33
N GLU A 12 16.27 -1.90 -2.29
CA GLU A 12 17.55 -2.58 -2.48
C GLU A 12 18.66 -1.58 -2.79
N LYS A 13 18.39 -0.62 -3.68
CA LYS A 13 19.35 0.41 -4.07
C LYS A 13 19.74 1.30 -2.89
N SER A 14 18.80 1.56 -1.97
CA SER A 14 19.05 2.38 -0.78
C SER A 14 19.72 1.59 0.36
N GLY A 15 19.89 0.27 0.19
CA GLY A 15 20.46 -0.58 1.22
C GLY A 15 19.49 -0.98 2.32
N THR A 16 18.22 -0.65 2.18
CA THR A 16 17.18 -1.04 3.11
C THR A 16 16.75 -2.48 2.85
N PRO A 17 16.68 -3.35 3.87
CA PRO A 17 16.21 -4.71 3.66
C PRO A 17 14.81 -4.75 3.09
N TYR A 18 14.62 -5.57 2.06
CA TYR A 18 13.31 -5.78 1.48
C TYR A 18 12.45 -6.55 2.49
N SER A 19 11.38 -5.92 2.96
CA SER A 19 10.55 -6.47 4.01
C SER A 19 9.63 -7.57 3.53
N HIS A 20 9.50 -8.65 4.32
CA HIS A 20 8.49 -9.68 4.11
C HIS A 20 7.11 -9.29 4.65
N ALA A 21 6.94 -8.06 5.12
CA ALA A 21 5.66 -7.57 5.65
C ALA A 21 4.55 -7.64 4.61
N THR A 22 4.88 -7.46 3.33
CA THR A 22 3.89 -7.58 2.25
C THR A 22 3.30 -8.99 2.17
N GLY A 23 4.12 -10.03 2.35
CA GLY A 23 3.65 -11.41 2.35
C GLY A 23 2.73 -11.69 3.52
N LYS A 24 3.09 -11.21 4.71
CA LYS A 24 2.24 -11.37 5.90
C LYS A 24 0.90 -10.64 5.74
N PHE A 25 0.94 -9.44 5.16
CA PHE A 25 -0.29 -8.69 4.90
C PHE A 25 -1.21 -9.44 3.93
N TYR A 26 -0.64 -9.99 2.87
CA TYR A 26 -1.40 -10.80 1.90
C TYR A 26 -2.05 -12.00 2.57
N ASP A 27 -1.29 -12.74 3.38
CA ASP A 27 -1.81 -13.91 4.09
C ASP A 27 -2.97 -13.54 5.01
N LYS A 28 -2.85 -12.43 5.72
CA LYS A 28 -3.93 -11.93 6.58
C LYS A 28 -5.15 -11.52 5.77
N ALA A 29 -4.95 -10.86 4.64
CA ALA A 29 -6.05 -10.44 3.77
C ALA A 29 -6.82 -11.62 3.22
N VAL A 30 -6.12 -12.68 2.81
CA VAL A 30 -6.74 -13.89 2.27
C VAL A 30 -7.53 -14.63 3.36
N ALA A 31 -7.09 -14.58 4.61
CA ALA A 31 -7.76 -15.21 5.73
C ALA A 31 -9.06 -14.52 6.14
N VAL A 32 -9.22 -13.24 5.79
CA VAL A 32 -10.44 -12.50 6.11
C VAL A 32 -11.58 -12.96 5.20
N LYS A 33 -12.70 -13.34 5.79
CA LYS A 33 -13.86 -13.86 5.06
C LYS A 33 -14.86 -12.75 4.77
N GLY A 34 -15.44 -12.79 3.57
CA GLY A 34 -16.46 -11.86 3.14
C GLY A 34 -15.89 -10.64 2.37
N PRO A 35 -16.60 -10.20 1.33
CA PRO A 35 -16.09 -9.12 0.47
C PRO A 35 -15.97 -7.78 1.19
N ARG A 36 -16.93 -7.43 2.04
CA ARG A 36 -16.89 -6.17 2.78
C ARG A 36 -15.72 -6.15 3.78
N ALA A 37 -15.55 -7.24 4.54
CA ALA A 37 -14.47 -7.32 5.52
C ALA A 37 -13.10 -7.28 4.85
N ARG A 38 -12.96 -7.93 3.69
CA ARG A 38 -11.73 -7.88 2.90
C ARG A 38 -11.42 -6.48 2.41
N LEU A 39 -12.43 -5.75 1.93
CA LEU A 39 -12.25 -4.37 1.48
C LEU A 39 -11.86 -3.47 2.63
N GLU A 40 -12.50 -3.61 3.79
CA GLU A 40 -12.16 -2.82 4.98
C GLU A 40 -10.73 -3.12 5.44
N PHE A 41 -10.32 -4.38 5.41
CA PHE A 41 -8.95 -4.77 5.74
C PHE A 41 -7.95 -4.15 4.76
N LEU A 42 -8.26 -4.21 3.45
CA LEU A 42 -7.42 -3.63 2.41
C LEU A 42 -7.29 -2.12 2.58
N ILE A 43 -8.38 -1.43 2.87
CA ILE A 43 -8.38 0.02 3.10
C ILE A 43 -7.44 0.38 4.26
N ARG A 44 -7.52 -0.36 5.36
CA ARG A 44 -6.63 -0.11 6.51
C ARG A 44 -5.17 -0.32 6.14
N GLY A 45 -4.88 -1.38 5.38
CA GLY A 45 -3.53 -1.65 4.92
C GLY A 45 -3.00 -0.59 3.97
N LEU A 46 -3.84 -0.11 3.06
CA LEU A 46 -3.47 0.96 2.13
C LEU A 46 -3.23 2.28 2.86
N LYS A 47 -4.06 2.61 3.84
CA LYS A 47 -3.86 3.82 4.66
C LYS A 47 -2.56 3.74 5.45
N TRP A 48 -2.23 2.57 5.98
CA TRP A 48 -0.95 2.35 6.66
C TRP A 48 0.22 2.56 5.69
N ALA A 49 0.12 2.02 4.49
CA ALA A 49 1.16 2.16 3.48
C ALA A 49 1.35 3.63 3.08
N VAL A 50 0.27 4.38 2.88
CA VAL A 50 0.32 5.82 2.59
C VAL A 50 1.06 6.55 3.69
N LYS A 51 0.74 6.27 4.94
CA LYS A 51 1.42 6.87 6.09
C LYS A 51 2.92 6.58 6.07
N LYS A 52 3.30 5.35 5.75
CA LYS A 52 4.72 4.96 5.67
C LYS A 52 5.44 5.66 4.53
N PHE A 53 4.79 5.79 3.37
CA PHE A 53 5.35 6.55 2.26
C PHE A 53 5.61 8.00 2.67
N GLU A 54 4.64 8.64 3.31
CA GLU A 54 4.77 10.02 3.74
C GLU A 54 5.89 10.20 4.78
N GLN A 55 6.04 9.26 5.70
CA GLN A 55 7.11 9.29 6.70
C GLN A 55 8.49 9.11 6.07
N ALA A 56 8.59 8.39 4.98
CA ALA A 56 9.85 8.12 4.30
C ALA A 56 10.28 9.29 3.39
N LEU A 57 9.34 10.07 2.88
CA LEU A 57 9.62 11.11 1.87
C LEU A 57 10.78 12.04 2.22
N PRO A 58 10.89 12.57 3.48
CA PRO A 58 11.98 13.49 3.80
C PRO A 58 13.38 12.88 3.72
N GLN A 59 13.47 11.55 3.77
CA GLN A 59 14.75 10.83 3.79
C GLN A 59 15.15 10.29 2.43
N LEU A 60 14.31 10.46 1.41
CA LEU A 60 14.54 9.92 0.08
C LEU A 60 15.21 10.93 -0.81
N ASP A 61 16.03 10.43 -1.76
CA ASP A 61 16.54 11.26 -2.82
C ASP A 61 15.42 11.69 -3.78
N PRO A 62 15.65 12.69 -4.66
CA PRO A 62 14.58 13.20 -5.52
C PRO A 62 13.93 12.16 -6.41
N GLU A 63 14.71 11.21 -6.93
CA GLU A 63 14.19 10.15 -7.79
C GLU A 63 13.23 9.22 -7.03
N ALA A 64 13.67 8.74 -5.88
CA ALA A 64 12.85 7.86 -5.04
C ALA A 64 11.64 8.60 -4.49
N ARG A 65 11.80 9.87 -4.13
CA ARG A 65 10.69 10.69 -3.63
C ARG A 65 9.59 10.82 -4.66
N ASP A 66 9.94 11.07 -5.92
CA ASP A 66 8.96 11.19 -7.00
C ASP A 66 8.15 9.90 -7.16
N VAL A 67 8.82 8.76 -7.15
CA VAL A 67 8.16 7.45 -7.24
C VAL A 67 7.22 7.23 -6.05
N PHE A 68 7.67 7.54 -4.84
CA PHE A 68 6.86 7.37 -3.63
C PHE A 68 5.63 8.27 -3.62
N ILE A 69 5.75 9.50 -4.12
CA ILE A 69 4.62 10.41 -4.24
C ILE A 69 3.58 9.83 -5.20
N LYS A 70 4.00 9.31 -6.35
CA LYS A 70 3.11 8.70 -7.32
C LYS A 70 2.42 7.47 -6.74
N MET A 71 3.14 6.65 -5.99
CA MET A 71 2.60 5.48 -5.32
C MET A 71 1.57 5.87 -4.27
N ARG A 72 1.89 6.87 -3.45
CA ARG A 72 0.96 7.41 -2.45
C ARG A 72 -0.33 7.87 -3.10
N ASP A 73 -0.23 8.66 -4.16
CA ASP A 73 -1.41 9.18 -4.85
C ASP A 73 -2.25 8.07 -5.46
N SER A 74 -1.60 7.04 -6.03
CA SER A 74 -2.28 5.85 -6.54
C SER A 74 -3.03 5.12 -5.42
N HIS A 75 -2.40 4.96 -4.27
CA HIS A 75 -3.03 4.32 -3.11
C HIS A 75 -4.24 5.13 -2.60
N LEU A 76 -4.13 6.45 -2.58
CA LEU A 76 -5.23 7.31 -2.15
C LEU A 76 -6.44 7.15 -3.09
N ARG A 77 -6.22 7.06 -4.39
CA ARG A 77 -7.30 6.81 -5.35
C ARG A 77 -7.92 5.43 -5.14
N THR A 78 -7.11 4.43 -4.89
CA THR A 78 -7.58 3.07 -4.61
C THR A 78 -8.39 3.01 -3.33
N ILE A 79 -7.94 3.69 -2.28
CA ILE A 79 -8.68 3.80 -1.01
C ILE A 79 -10.06 4.40 -1.26
N ALA A 80 -10.15 5.49 -1.99
CA ALA A 80 -11.42 6.14 -2.29
C ALA A 80 -12.36 5.20 -3.07
N ALA A 81 -11.84 4.46 -4.04
CA ALA A 81 -12.62 3.50 -4.79
C ALA A 81 -13.12 2.35 -3.90
N CYS A 82 -12.25 1.83 -3.03
CA CYS A 82 -12.62 0.76 -2.10
C CYS A 82 -13.68 1.22 -1.10
N GLU A 83 -13.56 2.44 -0.60
CA GLU A 83 -14.55 3.00 0.33
C GLU A 83 -15.92 3.11 -0.31
N ARG A 84 -15.98 3.50 -1.58
CA ARG A 84 -17.24 3.53 -2.33
C ARG A 84 -17.82 2.12 -2.51
N LEU A 85 -16.98 1.13 -2.77
CA LEU A 85 -17.41 -0.26 -2.88
C LEU A 85 -17.97 -0.79 -1.57
N VAL A 86 -17.31 -0.46 -0.45
CA VAL A 86 -17.80 -0.87 0.87
C VAL A 86 -19.18 -0.31 1.13
N GLN A 87 -19.43 0.95 0.79
CA GLN A 87 -20.73 1.57 0.96
C GLN A 87 -21.82 0.94 0.09
N ALA A 88 -21.45 0.40 -1.07
CA ALA A 88 -22.37 -0.26 -1.98
C ALA A 88 -22.69 -1.71 -1.58
N LEU A 89 -21.89 -2.32 -0.71
CA LEU A 89 -22.11 -3.69 -0.26
C LEU A 89 -23.07 -3.74 0.91
N PRO A 90 -23.90 -4.81 1.01
CA PRO A 90 -24.76 -5.01 2.17
C PRO A 90 -23.94 -5.22 3.43
N ALA A 91 -24.51 -4.80 4.54
CA ALA A 91 -23.87 -4.92 5.86
C ALA A 91 -23.70 -6.39 6.25
#